data_eefb571047758339607d8ee78f6d8b99
#
_entry.id   eefb571047758339607d8ee78f6d8b99
#
_cell.length_a   1.000
_cell.length_b   1.000
_cell.length_c   1.000
_cell.angle_alpha   90.00
_cell.angle_beta   90.00
_cell.angle_gamma   90.00
#
_symmetry.space_group_name_H-M   'P 1'
#
loop_
_entity.id
_entity.type
_entity.pdbx_description
1 polymer ?
#
loop_
_entity_poly.entity_id
_entity_poly.type
_entity_poly.pdbx_seq_one_letter_code
_entity_poly.pdbx_strand_id
1 'polypeptide(L)'
;DGADELDMVINVGALKDGLTNFVLEDIKGVVNAGVPVKVILETAKLTDSEIALATELAVKAGAAFIKTSTGFMGEGATEHAVAYMVKCAAGRRKVEASGGIRTVEAAKRYIGLGAERIGASNLS
;
A
#
# COMPACT_ATOMS: atom_id res chain seq x y z
N ASP A 1 15.77 12.86 -13.80
CA ASP A 1 14.93 13.47 -13.06
C ASP A 1 14.77 12.83 -11.78
N GLY A 2 15.11 13.11 -10.92
CA GLY A 2 15.00 12.64 -9.65
C GLY A 2 13.90 11.72 -9.41
N ALA A 3 13.72 11.30 -8.25
CA ALA A 3 12.66 10.43 -7.93
C ALA A 3 11.36 11.18 -8.02
N ASP A 4 10.47 10.67 -8.81
CA ASP A 4 9.16 11.23 -8.89
C ASP A 4 8.28 10.74 -7.76
N GLU A 5 8.66 9.65 -7.10
CA GLU A 5 7.86 9.05 -6.02
C GLU A 5 8.81 8.40 -5.03
N LEU A 6 8.36 8.29 -3.79
CA LEU A 6 9.08 7.54 -2.75
C LEU A 6 8.21 6.42 -2.23
N ASP A 7 8.82 5.26 -2.03
CA ASP A 7 8.15 4.13 -1.40
C ASP A 7 8.62 4.04 0.04
N MET A 8 7.70 3.85 0.98
CA MET A 8 8.08 3.54 2.35
C MET A 8 7.23 2.40 2.86
N VAL A 9 7.84 1.51 3.64
CA VAL A 9 7.11 0.44 4.29
C VAL A 9 6.65 0.95 5.66
N ILE A 10 5.35 0.77 5.95
CA ILE A 10 4.81 1.17 7.24
C ILE A 10 5.51 0.35 8.35
N ASN A 11 5.68 0.94 9.51
CA ASN A 11 6.25 0.21 10.63
C ASN A 11 5.21 -0.77 11.17
N VAL A 12 5.30 -2.02 10.71
CA VAL A 12 4.31 -3.05 11.02
C VAL A 12 4.27 -3.33 12.53
N GLY A 13 5.44 -3.38 13.17
CA GLY A 13 5.51 -3.63 14.60
C GLY A 13 4.80 -2.55 15.41
N ALA A 14 5.07 -1.30 15.08
CA ALA A 14 4.42 -0.18 15.76
C ALA A 14 2.91 -0.19 15.53
N LEU A 15 2.51 -0.51 14.29
CA LEU A 15 1.08 -0.58 13.98
C LEU A 15 0.39 -1.65 14.82
N LYS A 16 0.99 -2.84 14.92
CA LYS A 16 0.42 -3.94 15.69
C LYS A 16 0.39 -3.64 17.19
N ASP A 17 1.33 -2.82 17.66
CA ASP A 17 1.36 -2.42 19.06
C ASP A 17 0.42 -1.26 19.37
N GLY A 18 -0.32 -0.78 18.39
CA GLY A 18 -1.27 0.30 18.59
C GLY A 18 -0.64 1.67 18.70
N LEU A 19 0.62 1.81 18.28
CA LEU A 19 1.33 3.09 18.35
C LEU A 19 0.97 3.96 17.16
N THR A 20 -0.30 4.36 17.10
CA THR A 20 -0.84 5.03 15.91
C THR A 20 -0.20 6.40 15.67
N ASN A 21 0.06 7.15 16.74
CA ASN A 21 0.71 8.45 16.56
C ASN A 21 2.12 8.32 16.01
N PHE A 22 2.85 7.29 16.46
CA PHE A 22 4.19 7.05 15.94
C PHE A 22 4.14 6.73 14.45
N VAL A 23 3.21 5.85 14.05
CA VAL A 23 3.07 5.47 12.65
C VAL A 23 2.68 6.69 11.81
N LEU A 24 1.73 7.47 12.29
CA LEU A 24 1.27 8.67 11.59
C LEU A 24 2.40 9.66 11.37
N GLU A 25 3.16 9.97 12.42
CA GLU A 25 4.25 10.94 12.32
C GLU A 25 5.39 10.42 11.45
N ASP A 26 5.62 9.12 11.45
CA ASP A 26 6.63 8.50 10.61
C ASP A 26 6.29 8.71 9.13
N ILE A 27 5.04 8.48 8.76
CA ILE A 27 4.60 8.70 7.38
C ILE A 27 4.66 10.19 7.03
N LYS A 28 4.18 11.05 7.93
CA LYS A 28 4.22 12.50 7.69
C LYS A 28 5.64 13.00 7.44
N GLY A 29 6.60 12.45 8.18
CA GLY A 29 7.98 12.86 8.00
C GLY A 29 8.49 12.59 6.60
N VAL A 30 8.09 11.46 6.02
CA VAL A 30 8.48 11.12 4.65
C VAL A 30 7.69 11.96 3.64
N VAL A 31 6.40 12.16 3.88
CA VAL A 31 5.56 12.99 3.00
C VAL A 31 6.10 14.41 2.90
N ASN A 32 6.66 14.94 3.99
CA ASN A 32 7.20 16.28 4.00
C ASN A 32 8.43 16.46 3.10
N ALA A 33 8.96 15.38 2.54
CA ALA A 33 10.04 15.47 1.58
C ALA A 33 9.62 16.15 0.26
N GLY A 34 8.31 16.26 0.02
CA GLY A 34 7.82 17.05 -1.11
C GLY A 34 7.56 16.30 -2.39
N VAL A 35 7.73 14.97 -2.38
CA VAL A 35 7.36 14.14 -3.54
C VAL A 35 6.25 13.20 -3.14
N PRO A 36 5.48 12.67 -4.10
CA PRO A 36 4.42 11.71 -3.76
C PRO A 36 4.99 10.48 -3.07
N VAL A 37 4.32 10.04 -2.02
CA VAL A 37 4.76 8.89 -1.23
C VAL A 37 3.78 7.74 -1.40
N LYS A 38 4.32 6.55 -1.65
CA LYS A 38 3.55 5.32 -1.64
C LYS A 38 3.83 4.62 -0.32
N VAL A 39 2.79 4.37 0.46
CA VAL A 39 2.93 3.68 1.73
C VAL A 39 2.63 2.21 1.49
N ILE A 40 3.62 1.36 1.74
CA ILE A 40 3.51 -0.08 1.56
C ILE A 40 3.03 -0.67 2.87
N LEU A 41 1.90 -1.34 2.85
CA LEU A 41 1.29 -1.88 4.07
C LEU A 41 1.81 -3.25 4.45
N GLU A 42 2.32 -4.03 3.50
CA GLU A 42 2.71 -5.44 3.70
C GLU A 42 1.51 -6.24 4.20
N THR A 43 0.48 -6.28 3.37
CA THR A 43 -0.82 -6.83 3.76
C THR A 43 -0.78 -8.28 4.22
N ALA A 44 0.20 -9.05 3.75
CA ALA A 44 0.34 -10.44 4.19
C ALA A 44 0.61 -10.57 5.69
N LYS A 45 1.08 -9.49 6.32
CA LYS A 45 1.39 -9.48 7.75
C LYS A 45 0.29 -8.84 8.60
N LEU A 46 -0.79 -8.39 7.97
CA LEU A 46 -1.81 -7.60 8.66
C LEU A 46 -3.16 -8.30 8.66
N THR A 47 -3.90 -8.09 9.73
CA THR A 47 -5.32 -8.45 9.76
C THR A 47 -6.11 -7.38 9.01
N ASP A 48 -7.39 -7.66 8.73
CA ASP A 48 -8.23 -6.69 8.04
C ASP A 48 -8.36 -5.39 8.84
N SER A 49 -8.52 -5.49 10.16
CA SER A 49 -8.61 -4.27 10.97
C SER A 49 -7.31 -3.47 10.95
N GLU A 50 -6.18 -4.16 10.86
CA GLU A 50 -4.89 -3.48 10.75
C GLU A 50 -4.73 -2.82 9.39
N ILE A 51 -5.22 -3.45 8.32
CA ILE A 51 -5.22 -2.84 7.00
C ILE A 51 -6.06 -1.57 7.01
N ALA A 52 -7.24 -1.62 7.62
CA ALA A 52 -8.11 -0.45 7.71
C ALA A 52 -7.43 0.68 8.48
N LEU A 53 -6.81 0.37 9.62
CA LEU A 53 -6.12 1.36 10.42
C LEU A 53 -4.94 1.96 9.65
N ALA A 54 -4.14 1.12 9.02
CA ALA A 54 -2.98 1.59 8.26
C ALA A 54 -3.41 2.49 7.10
N THR A 55 -4.50 2.14 6.42
CA THR A 55 -5.03 2.95 5.34
C THR A 55 -5.44 4.33 5.84
N GLU A 56 -6.15 4.39 6.99
CA GLU A 56 -6.55 5.67 7.56
C GLU A 56 -5.35 6.53 7.95
N LEU A 57 -4.33 5.92 8.53
CA LEU A 57 -3.14 6.66 8.91
C LEU A 57 -2.41 7.19 7.68
N ALA A 58 -2.33 6.39 6.62
CA ALA A 58 -1.70 6.84 5.37
C ALA A 58 -2.46 8.00 4.75
N VAL A 59 -3.79 7.94 4.74
CA VAL A 59 -4.61 9.03 4.23
C VAL A 59 -4.41 10.28 5.04
N LYS A 60 -4.44 10.18 6.37
CA LYS A 60 -4.24 11.33 7.25
C LYS A 60 -2.88 11.95 7.08
N ALA A 61 -1.86 11.14 6.81
CA ALA A 61 -0.49 11.62 6.66
C ALA A 61 -0.22 12.25 5.31
N GLY A 62 -1.13 12.10 4.35
CA GLY A 62 -0.97 12.70 3.04
C GLY A 62 -0.30 11.83 1.99
N ALA A 63 -0.26 10.51 2.20
CA ALA A 63 0.30 9.60 1.21
C ALA A 63 -0.51 9.68 -0.09
N ALA A 64 0.17 9.58 -1.22
CA ALA A 64 -0.49 9.63 -2.52
C ALA A 64 -1.06 8.27 -2.90
N PHE A 65 -0.35 7.20 -2.56
CA PHE A 65 -0.75 5.83 -2.90
C PHE A 65 -0.64 4.95 -1.68
N ILE A 66 -1.44 3.88 -1.67
CA ILE A 66 -1.26 2.75 -0.74
C ILE A 66 -0.94 1.52 -1.57
N LYS A 67 0.02 0.75 -1.11
CA LYS A 67 0.55 -0.38 -1.87
C LYS A 67 0.49 -1.64 -1.01
N THR A 68 0.22 -2.80 -1.63
CA THR A 68 0.05 -4.03 -0.86
C THR A 68 1.35 -4.55 -0.27
N SER A 69 2.44 -4.57 -1.04
CA SER A 69 3.62 -5.31 -0.64
C SER A 69 4.85 -4.80 -1.36
N THR A 70 6.03 -5.12 -0.79
CA THR A 70 7.30 -4.83 -1.45
C THR A 70 7.58 -5.76 -2.61
N GLY A 71 6.94 -6.94 -2.63
CA GLY A 71 7.24 -7.94 -3.63
C GLY A 71 8.30 -8.94 -3.22
N PHE A 72 8.94 -8.73 -2.07
CA PHE A 72 9.87 -9.70 -1.52
C PHE A 72 9.11 -10.78 -0.79
N MET A 73 9.74 -11.85 -0.46
CA MET A 73 9.20 -12.91 0.38
C MET A 73 8.05 -13.71 -0.25
N GLY A 74 7.78 -13.47 -1.52
CA GLY A 74 6.79 -14.27 -2.25
C GLY A 74 5.34 -13.99 -1.90
N GLU A 75 5.08 -13.22 -0.86
CA GLU A 75 3.72 -12.87 -0.48
C GLU A 75 3.44 -11.46 -0.90
N GLY A 76 2.24 -11.19 -1.35
CA GLY A 76 1.96 -9.86 -1.83
C GLY A 76 0.48 -9.65 -2.07
N ALA A 77 0.16 -9.15 -3.25
CA ALA A 77 -1.22 -8.83 -3.59
C ALA A 77 -2.09 -10.08 -3.56
N THR A 78 -3.26 -9.95 -2.94
CA THR A 78 -4.32 -10.93 -3.03
C THR A 78 -5.59 -10.19 -3.39
N GLU A 79 -6.55 -10.91 -3.96
CA GLU A 79 -7.81 -10.26 -4.32
C GLU A 79 -8.49 -9.66 -3.10
N HIS A 80 -8.47 -10.38 -1.97
CA HIS A 80 -9.08 -9.89 -0.75
C HIS A 80 -8.42 -8.59 -0.27
N ALA A 81 -7.09 -8.58 -0.20
CA ALA A 81 -6.37 -7.42 0.30
C ALA A 81 -6.58 -6.20 -0.60
N VAL A 82 -6.50 -6.39 -1.92
CA VAL A 82 -6.69 -5.29 -2.85
C VAL A 82 -8.11 -4.73 -2.75
N ALA A 83 -9.12 -5.60 -2.76
CA ALA A 83 -10.51 -5.17 -2.65
C ALA A 83 -10.75 -4.43 -1.33
N TYR A 84 -10.18 -4.93 -0.24
CA TYR A 84 -10.36 -4.32 1.06
C TYR A 84 -9.67 -2.96 1.15
N MET A 85 -8.46 -2.85 0.61
CA MET A 85 -7.75 -1.57 0.56
C MET A 85 -8.52 -0.54 -0.26
N VAL A 86 -9.06 -0.96 -1.42
CA VAL A 86 -9.86 -0.07 -2.26
C VAL A 86 -11.08 0.43 -1.48
N LYS A 87 -11.73 -0.48 -0.76
CA LYS A 87 -12.90 -0.12 0.05
C LYS A 87 -12.51 0.88 1.15
N CYS A 88 -11.41 0.61 1.85
CA CYS A 88 -10.98 1.48 2.94
C CYS A 88 -10.52 2.85 2.44
N ALA A 89 -9.86 2.88 1.29
CA ALA A 89 -9.39 4.15 0.71
C ALA A 89 -10.57 5.00 0.23
N ALA A 90 -11.65 4.36 -0.20
CA ALA A 90 -12.90 5.03 -0.59
C ALA A 90 -12.68 6.16 -1.58
N GLY A 91 -11.77 5.97 -2.53
CA GLY A 91 -11.47 6.98 -3.55
C GLY A 91 -10.57 8.11 -3.08
N ARG A 92 -10.18 8.13 -1.81
CA ARG A 92 -9.36 9.20 -1.27
C ARG A 92 -7.89 9.07 -1.66
N ARG A 93 -7.45 7.85 -1.90
CA ARG A 93 -6.06 7.56 -2.32
C ARG A 93 -6.09 6.44 -3.33
N LYS A 94 -5.07 6.42 -4.18
CA LYS A 94 -4.94 5.37 -5.20
C LYS A 94 -4.31 4.14 -4.58
N VAL A 95 -4.72 2.97 -5.04
CA VAL A 95 -4.24 1.69 -4.53
C VAL A 95 -3.38 1.04 -5.61
N GLU A 96 -2.20 0.59 -5.20
CA GLU A 96 -1.31 -0.16 -6.08
C GLU A 96 -1.24 -1.61 -5.59
N ALA A 97 -1.56 -2.56 -6.46
CA ALA A 97 -1.40 -3.97 -6.17
C ALA A 97 -0.01 -4.39 -6.58
N SER A 98 0.75 -5.00 -5.69
CA SER A 98 2.12 -5.43 -5.98
C SER A 98 2.48 -6.65 -5.18
N GLY A 99 3.51 -7.34 -5.62
CA GLY A 99 3.99 -8.55 -5.00
C GLY A 99 3.31 -9.78 -5.58
N GLY A 100 4.09 -10.67 -6.15
CA GLY A 100 3.58 -11.93 -6.65
C GLY A 100 2.74 -11.85 -7.92
N ILE A 101 2.65 -10.70 -8.56
CA ILE A 101 1.85 -10.55 -9.79
C ILE A 101 2.74 -10.89 -10.97
N ARG A 102 2.43 -11.98 -11.65
CA ARG A 102 3.30 -12.51 -12.70
C ARG A 102 2.60 -12.70 -14.04
N THR A 103 1.30 -12.48 -14.11
CA THR A 103 0.56 -12.65 -15.36
C THR A 103 -0.28 -11.44 -15.65
N VAL A 104 -0.56 -11.25 -16.93
CA VAL A 104 -1.42 -10.17 -17.38
C VAL A 104 -2.84 -10.36 -16.83
N GLU A 105 -3.29 -11.62 -16.76
CA GLU A 105 -4.62 -11.90 -16.23
C GLU A 105 -4.76 -11.48 -14.78
N ALA A 106 -3.74 -11.76 -13.96
CA ALA A 106 -3.77 -11.35 -12.55
C ALA A 106 -3.78 -9.83 -12.46
N ALA A 107 -2.96 -9.15 -13.26
CA ALA A 107 -2.91 -7.69 -13.27
C ALA A 107 -4.28 -7.11 -13.62
N LYS A 108 -4.92 -7.64 -14.65
CA LYS A 108 -6.24 -7.18 -15.07
C LYS A 108 -7.28 -7.39 -13.97
N ARG A 109 -7.17 -8.51 -13.24
CA ARG A 109 -8.10 -8.79 -12.16
C ARG A 109 -8.00 -7.75 -11.06
N TYR A 110 -6.79 -7.37 -10.67
CA TYR A 110 -6.61 -6.36 -9.64
C TYR A 110 -7.11 -5.00 -10.09
N ILE A 111 -6.91 -4.64 -11.35
CA ILE A 111 -7.46 -3.41 -11.89
C ILE A 111 -8.99 -3.46 -11.84
N GLY A 112 -9.57 -4.62 -12.16
CA GLY A 112 -11.02 -4.80 -12.07
C GLY A 112 -11.56 -4.65 -10.65
N LEU A 113 -10.72 -4.89 -9.64
CA LEU A 113 -11.11 -4.71 -8.24
C LEU A 113 -10.93 -3.26 -7.78
N GLY A 114 -10.36 -2.40 -8.60
CA GLY A 114 -10.21 -0.99 -8.27
C GLY A 114 -8.79 -0.52 -8.06
N ALA A 115 -7.79 -1.40 -8.23
CA ALA A 115 -6.40 -0.96 -8.15
C ALA A 115 -6.12 -0.04 -9.33
N GLU A 116 -5.45 1.06 -9.08
CA GLU A 116 -5.15 2.03 -10.12
C GLU A 116 -3.75 1.86 -10.66
N ARG A 117 -2.93 1.05 -10.01
CA ARG A 117 -1.59 0.72 -10.44
C ARG A 117 -1.26 -0.72 -10.13
N ILE A 118 -0.39 -1.28 -10.94
CA ILE A 118 0.11 -2.64 -10.74
C ILE A 118 1.63 -2.58 -10.69
N GLY A 119 2.20 -3.09 -9.61
CA GLY A 119 3.64 -3.26 -9.49
C GLY A 119 3.98 -4.69 -9.80
N ALA A 120 4.49 -4.94 -11.00
CA ALA A 120 4.86 -6.28 -11.42
C ALA A 120 6.19 -6.21 -12.14
N SER A 121 7.03 -7.21 -11.93
CA SER A 121 8.35 -7.17 -12.51
C SER A 121 8.49 -8.01 -13.78
N ASN A 122 7.69 -9.03 -13.95
CA ASN A 122 7.78 -9.89 -15.11
C ASN A 122 6.41 -10.37 -15.49
N LEU A 123 5.73 -9.62 -16.32
CA LEU A 123 4.46 -10.07 -16.85
C LEU A 123 4.70 -10.90 -18.10
N SER A 124 3.95 -11.96 -18.24
CA SER A 124 4.02 -12.78 -19.44
C SER A 124 2.62 -13.11 -19.95
#